data_a97a5fd939a7f2e0ba7d980db6501f7e
#
_entry.id   a97a5fd939a7f2e0ba7d980db6501f7e
#
_cell.length_a   1.000
_cell.length_b   1.000
_cell.length_c   1.000
_cell.angle_alpha   90.00
_cell.angle_beta   90.00
_cell.angle_gamma   90.00
#
_symmetry.space_group_name_H-M   'P 1'
#
loop_
_entity.id
_entity.type
_entity.pdbx_description
1 polymer ?
#
loop_
_entity_poly.entity_id
_entity_poly.type
_entity_poly.pdbx_seq_one_letter_code
_entity_poly.pdbx_strand_id
1 'polypeptide(L)'
;MELRGPLAERDNWTANRCSIDKAMGVIGTRSAMLILREAFYGATRFDEFARRVGITDAVASARLRELTEAGLFEKVPYREPGQRVRNEYRLTEQGRALLPVIVALMQWGDRYLQPSGAPLDLTDADGESVHAAVVGPDGTELGPDDVAVALHRK
;
A
#
# COMPACT_ATOMS: atom_id res chain seq x y z
N MET A 1 11.66 -5.33 -18.78
CA MET A 1 12.43 -5.76 -17.57
C MET A 1 13.27 -6.97 -17.93
N GLU A 2 14.57 -6.91 -17.72
CA GLU A 2 15.55 -7.97 -18.07
C GLU A 2 15.95 -8.76 -16.81
N LEU A 3 16.03 -10.10 -16.93
CA LEU A 3 16.59 -10.95 -15.88
C LEU A 3 18.06 -11.23 -16.16
N ARG A 4 18.96 -10.98 -15.20
CA ARG A 4 20.41 -11.09 -15.38
C ARG A 4 21.03 -12.19 -14.51
N GLY A 5 22.17 -12.72 -15.00
CA GLY A 5 22.92 -13.77 -14.33
C GLY A 5 22.10 -15.06 -14.19
N PRO A 6 22.17 -15.77 -13.04
CA PRO A 6 21.42 -17.01 -12.85
C PRO A 6 19.91 -16.90 -13.01
N LEU A 7 19.32 -15.70 -12.89
CA LEU A 7 17.89 -15.48 -13.07
C LEU A 7 17.45 -15.58 -14.54
N ALA A 8 18.35 -15.43 -15.48
CA ALA A 8 18.04 -15.56 -16.92
C ALA A 8 17.60 -16.98 -17.27
N GLU A 9 18.12 -17.98 -16.56
CA GLU A 9 17.75 -19.39 -16.72
C GLU A 9 16.62 -19.76 -15.74
N ARG A 10 15.39 -19.45 -16.12
CA ARG A 10 14.19 -19.58 -15.27
C ARG A 10 13.97 -20.98 -14.70
N ASP A 11 14.34 -22.02 -15.41
CA ASP A 11 14.14 -23.42 -14.99
C ASP A 11 15.04 -23.81 -13.82
N ASN A 12 16.13 -23.08 -13.62
CA ASN A 12 17.12 -23.33 -12.57
C ASN A 12 16.91 -22.46 -11.31
N TRP A 13 15.87 -21.62 -11.30
CA TRP A 13 15.65 -20.69 -10.18
C TRP A 13 14.18 -20.67 -9.73
N THR A 14 13.98 -20.73 -8.42
CA THR A 14 12.68 -20.56 -7.77
C THR A 14 12.71 -19.39 -6.82
N ALA A 15 11.62 -18.62 -6.77
CA ALA A 15 11.49 -17.40 -5.96
C ALA A 15 11.17 -17.71 -4.49
N ASN A 16 11.94 -18.59 -3.84
CA ASN A 16 11.68 -19.03 -2.45
C ASN A 16 11.68 -17.89 -1.41
N ARG A 17 12.22 -16.71 -1.78
CA ARG A 17 12.31 -15.52 -0.92
C ARG A 17 11.73 -14.31 -1.63
N CYS A 18 10.63 -14.47 -2.34
CA CYS A 18 9.99 -13.39 -3.07
C CYS A 18 9.47 -12.30 -2.12
N SER A 19 9.97 -11.08 -2.25
CA SER A 19 9.53 -9.93 -1.44
C SER A 19 8.09 -9.53 -1.76
N ILE A 20 7.66 -9.70 -3.02
CA ILE A 20 6.28 -9.44 -3.43
C ILE A 20 5.33 -10.43 -2.74
N ASP A 21 5.66 -11.73 -2.74
CA ASP A 21 4.85 -12.75 -2.08
C ASP A 21 4.69 -12.46 -0.58
N LYS A 22 5.79 -12.10 0.09
CA LYS A 22 5.75 -11.70 1.50
C LYS A 22 4.88 -10.47 1.75
N ALA A 23 4.99 -9.45 0.91
CA ALA A 23 4.16 -8.27 1.00
C ALA A 23 2.68 -8.60 0.77
N MET A 24 2.38 -9.42 -0.24
CA MET A 24 1.02 -9.88 -0.53
C MET A 24 0.43 -10.72 0.61
N GLY A 25 1.24 -11.46 1.36
CA GLY A 25 0.80 -12.14 2.58
C GLY A 25 0.24 -11.19 3.65
N VAL A 26 0.68 -9.94 3.67
CA VAL A 26 0.23 -8.91 4.63
C VAL A 26 -0.88 -8.03 4.04
N ILE A 27 -0.66 -7.47 2.85
CA ILE A 27 -1.55 -6.45 2.27
C ILE A 27 -2.40 -6.96 1.10
N GLY A 28 -2.24 -8.21 0.68
CA GLY A 28 -2.79 -8.73 -0.58
C GLY A 28 -4.31 -8.93 -0.62
N THR A 29 -5.03 -8.61 0.45
CA THR A 29 -6.49 -8.68 0.43
C THR A 29 -7.11 -7.33 0.06
N ARG A 30 -8.26 -7.37 -0.65
CA ARG A 30 -9.01 -6.16 -0.99
C ARG A 30 -9.30 -5.29 0.25
N SER A 31 -9.72 -5.90 1.36
CA SER A 31 -10.03 -5.17 2.59
C SER A 31 -8.79 -4.53 3.22
N ALA A 32 -7.62 -5.18 3.20
CA ALA A 32 -6.38 -4.60 3.70
C ALA A 32 -5.99 -3.34 2.90
N MET A 33 -5.98 -3.44 1.57
CA MET A 33 -5.64 -2.31 0.70
C MET A 33 -6.62 -1.15 0.84
N LEU A 34 -7.92 -1.42 0.97
CA LEU A 34 -8.92 -0.37 1.16
C LEU A 34 -8.84 0.27 2.56
N ILE A 35 -8.50 -0.49 3.61
CA ILE A 35 -8.23 0.08 4.94
C ILE A 35 -7.00 0.98 4.91
N LEU A 36 -5.91 0.56 4.26
CA LEU A 36 -4.71 1.40 4.08
C LEU A 36 -5.05 2.68 3.30
N ARG A 37 -5.82 2.60 2.22
CA ARG A 37 -6.31 3.76 1.48
C ARG A 37 -7.04 4.74 2.40
N GLU A 38 -8.00 4.27 3.19
CA GLU A 38 -8.74 5.12 4.11
C GLU A 38 -7.84 5.75 5.18
N ALA A 39 -6.82 5.04 5.65
CA ALA A 39 -5.84 5.59 6.58
C ALA A 39 -5.04 6.75 5.96
N PHE A 40 -4.63 6.63 4.68
CA PHE A 40 -4.01 7.74 3.94
C PHE A 40 -4.98 8.91 3.71
N TYR A 41 -6.28 8.66 3.66
CA TYR A 41 -7.33 9.69 3.58
C TYR A 41 -7.72 10.25 4.97
N GLY A 42 -6.99 9.88 6.02
CA GLY A 42 -7.12 10.43 7.37
C GLY A 42 -8.08 9.69 8.30
N ALA A 43 -8.60 8.53 7.91
CA ALA A 43 -9.37 7.69 8.84
C ALA A 43 -8.46 7.14 9.94
N THR A 44 -8.93 7.22 11.20
CA THR A 44 -8.20 6.69 12.36
C THR A 44 -9.08 5.81 13.24
N ARG A 45 -10.40 5.92 13.15
CA ARG A 45 -11.33 5.22 14.03
C ARG A 45 -11.83 3.94 13.40
N PHE A 46 -12.08 2.95 14.25
CA PHE A 46 -12.58 1.63 13.84
C PHE A 46 -13.85 1.70 12.97
N ASP A 47 -14.84 2.48 13.43
CA ASP A 47 -16.13 2.63 12.74
C ASP A 47 -16.02 3.37 11.40
N GLU A 48 -15.03 4.27 11.26
CA GLU A 48 -14.71 4.92 9.99
C GLU A 48 -14.22 3.91 8.98
N PHE A 49 -13.26 3.05 9.35
CA PHE A 49 -12.75 2.00 8.47
C PHE A 49 -13.85 1.04 8.02
N ALA A 50 -14.64 0.52 8.95
CA ALA A 50 -15.73 -0.42 8.63
C ALA A 50 -16.73 0.21 7.64
N ARG A 51 -17.21 1.42 7.96
CA ARG A 51 -18.20 2.13 7.15
C ARG A 51 -17.65 2.54 5.76
N ARG A 52 -16.47 3.16 5.71
CA ARG A 52 -15.93 3.72 4.46
C ARG A 52 -15.45 2.62 3.50
N VAL A 53 -14.93 1.52 4.02
CA VAL A 53 -14.55 0.36 3.21
C VAL A 53 -15.77 -0.48 2.81
N GLY A 54 -16.89 -0.36 3.53
CA GLY A 54 -18.11 -1.13 3.28
C GLY A 54 -17.94 -2.60 3.66
N ILE A 55 -17.31 -2.88 4.79
CA ILE A 55 -17.09 -4.22 5.35
C ILE A 55 -17.74 -4.37 6.71
N THR A 56 -18.00 -5.61 7.13
CA THR A 56 -18.56 -5.87 8.47
C THR A 56 -17.54 -5.56 9.57
N ASP A 57 -18.04 -5.26 10.78
CA ASP A 57 -17.18 -5.02 11.94
C ASP A 57 -16.24 -6.20 12.24
N ALA A 58 -16.71 -7.43 12.03
CA ALA A 58 -15.88 -8.62 12.20
C ALA A 58 -14.69 -8.64 11.23
N VAL A 59 -14.91 -8.31 9.96
CA VAL A 59 -13.86 -8.23 8.95
C VAL A 59 -12.92 -7.06 9.23
N ALA A 60 -13.46 -5.89 9.60
CA ALA A 60 -12.65 -4.71 9.95
C ALA A 60 -11.76 -5.01 11.18
N SER A 61 -12.32 -5.64 12.21
CA SER A 61 -11.59 -6.00 13.43
C SER A 61 -10.45 -6.99 13.15
N ALA A 62 -10.73 -8.05 12.38
CA ALA A 62 -9.71 -9.02 11.99
C ALA A 62 -8.58 -8.36 11.19
N ARG A 63 -8.94 -7.56 10.20
CA ARG A 63 -7.96 -6.93 9.31
C ARG A 63 -7.11 -5.87 10.00
N LEU A 64 -7.73 -4.98 10.81
CA LEU A 64 -6.98 -3.99 11.59
C LEU A 64 -6.04 -4.65 12.61
N ARG A 65 -6.44 -5.78 13.21
CA ARG A 65 -5.56 -6.56 14.08
C ARG A 65 -4.35 -7.09 13.30
N GLU A 66 -4.56 -7.77 12.16
CA GLU A 66 -3.49 -8.32 11.34
C GLU A 66 -2.51 -7.25 10.85
N LEU A 67 -3.02 -6.10 10.38
CA LEU A 67 -2.20 -4.98 9.94
C LEU A 67 -1.43 -4.34 11.11
N THR A 68 -2.00 -4.34 12.33
CA THR A 68 -1.30 -3.88 13.53
C THR A 68 -0.20 -4.87 13.95
N GLU A 69 -0.49 -6.17 13.94
CA GLU A 69 0.50 -7.22 14.23
C GLU A 69 1.65 -7.22 13.22
N ALA A 70 1.36 -6.88 11.96
CA ALA A 70 2.36 -6.70 10.92
C ALA A 70 3.15 -5.37 11.02
N GLY A 71 2.83 -4.50 12.01
CA GLY A 71 3.53 -3.25 12.26
C GLY A 71 3.14 -2.09 11.33
N LEU A 72 2.06 -2.20 10.57
CA LEU A 72 1.59 -1.12 9.68
C LEU A 72 0.76 -0.08 10.41
N PHE A 73 0.08 -0.48 11.48
CA PHE A 73 -0.66 0.41 12.36
C PHE A 73 -0.17 0.29 13.80
N GLU A 74 -0.29 1.39 14.52
CA GLU A 74 -0.22 1.43 15.98
C GLU A 74 -1.58 1.83 16.55
N LYS A 75 -1.88 1.35 17.77
CA LYS A 75 -3.07 1.73 18.53
C LYS A 75 -2.73 2.88 19.46
N VAL A 76 -3.42 3.99 19.31
CA VAL A 76 -3.27 5.16 20.18
C VAL A 76 -4.53 5.33 21.01
N PRO A 77 -4.45 5.29 22.34
CA PRO A 77 -5.61 5.50 23.20
C PRO A 77 -6.17 6.92 23.05
N TYR A 78 -7.46 7.05 22.90
CA TYR A 78 -8.17 8.32 22.97
C TYR A 78 -9.41 8.22 23.84
N ARG A 79 -9.87 9.35 24.36
CA ARG A 79 -11.05 9.43 25.20
C ARG A 79 -11.86 10.67 24.84
N GLU A 80 -13.11 10.48 24.53
CA GLU A 80 -14.09 11.56 24.42
C GLU A 80 -14.70 11.88 25.79
N PRO A 81 -15.11 13.12 26.06
CA PRO A 81 -15.76 13.48 27.32
C PRO A 81 -16.98 12.58 27.60
N GLY A 82 -16.99 11.97 28.78
CA GLY A 82 -18.10 11.07 29.21
C GLY A 82 -18.07 9.66 28.61
N GLN A 83 -17.08 9.32 27.79
CA GLN A 83 -16.98 7.99 27.17
C GLN A 83 -15.82 7.17 27.74
N ARG A 84 -15.86 5.85 27.47
CA ARG A 84 -14.74 4.94 27.78
C ARG A 84 -13.57 5.23 26.85
N VAL A 85 -12.35 4.94 27.34
CA VAL A 85 -11.15 4.96 26.51
C VAL A 85 -11.32 3.97 25.36
N ARG A 86 -11.02 4.43 24.14
CA ARG A 86 -11.00 3.65 22.92
C ARG A 86 -9.62 3.79 22.28
N ASN A 87 -9.34 2.99 21.26
CA ASN A 87 -8.13 3.12 20.47
C ASN A 87 -8.47 3.64 19.07
N GLU A 88 -7.66 4.55 18.60
CA GLU A 88 -7.55 4.87 17.18
C GLU A 88 -6.34 4.15 16.57
N TYR A 89 -6.35 4.01 15.25
CA TYR A 89 -5.33 3.33 14.48
C TYR A 89 -4.59 4.38 13.65
N ARG A 90 -3.29 4.50 13.86
CA ARG A 90 -2.43 5.41 13.11
C ARG A 90 -1.40 4.63 12.31
N LEU A 91 -1.11 5.08 11.09
CA LEU A 91 -0.04 4.48 10.29
C LEU A 91 1.30 4.71 10.98
N THR A 92 2.06 3.64 11.15
CA THR A 92 3.47 3.69 11.54
C THR A 92 4.33 4.22 10.38
N GLU A 93 5.63 4.38 10.57
CA GLU A 93 6.57 4.66 9.49
C GLU A 93 6.52 3.58 8.41
N GLN A 94 6.48 2.29 8.81
CA GLN A 94 6.34 1.16 7.89
C GLN A 94 5.02 1.21 7.12
N GLY A 95 3.91 1.57 7.78
CA GLY A 95 2.63 1.76 7.12
C GLY A 95 2.64 2.91 6.11
N ARG A 96 3.24 4.05 6.48
CA ARG A 96 3.40 5.20 5.58
C ARG A 96 4.28 4.93 4.36
N ALA A 97 5.26 4.04 4.48
CA ALA A 97 6.11 3.62 3.36
C ALA A 97 5.33 2.91 2.23
N LEU A 98 4.06 2.51 2.46
CA LEU A 98 3.19 1.96 1.42
C LEU A 98 2.52 3.02 0.53
N LEU A 99 2.71 4.32 0.79
CA LEU A 99 2.10 5.37 -0.04
C LEU A 99 2.37 5.19 -1.55
N PRO A 100 3.60 4.94 -2.01
CA PRO A 100 3.85 4.74 -3.44
C PRO A 100 3.09 3.55 -4.03
N VAL A 101 2.87 2.49 -3.26
CA VAL A 101 2.10 1.31 -3.69
C VAL A 101 0.62 1.66 -3.87
N ILE A 102 0.04 2.40 -2.91
CA ILE A 102 -1.35 2.85 -2.98
C ILE A 102 -1.56 3.78 -4.18
N VAL A 103 -0.65 4.74 -4.37
CA VAL A 103 -0.69 5.70 -5.50
C VAL A 103 -0.57 4.97 -6.83
N ALA A 104 0.40 4.04 -6.97
CA ALA A 104 0.57 3.27 -8.20
C ALA A 104 -0.66 2.43 -8.56
N LEU A 105 -1.29 1.78 -7.56
CA LEU A 105 -2.54 1.03 -7.77
C LEU A 105 -3.70 1.93 -8.16
N MET A 106 -3.83 3.10 -7.53
CA MET A 106 -4.85 4.09 -7.85
C MET A 106 -4.71 4.55 -9.30
N GLN A 107 -3.53 5.00 -9.70
CA GLN A 107 -3.26 5.49 -11.04
C GLN A 107 -3.42 4.42 -12.13
N TRP A 108 -3.01 3.18 -11.84
CA TRP A 108 -3.27 2.07 -12.75
C TRP A 108 -4.77 1.80 -12.91
N GLY A 109 -5.52 1.82 -11.81
CA GLY A 109 -6.98 1.67 -11.81
C GLY A 109 -7.69 2.78 -12.57
N ASP A 110 -7.27 4.03 -12.34
CA ASP A 110 -7.82 5.20 -13.03
C ASP A 110 -7.60 5.12 -14.54
N ARG A 111 -6.41 4.73 -14.95
CA ARG A 111 -6.03 4.66 -16.36
C ARG A 111 -6.75 3.55 -17.13
N TYR A 112 -6.95 2.39 -16.52
CA TYR A 112 -7.38 1.19 -17.24
C TYR A 112 -8.76 0.65 -16.85
N LEU A 113 -9.30 1.07 -15.70
CA LEU A 113 -10.55 0.53 -15.16
C LEU A 113 -11.63 1.60 -14.97
N GLN A 114 -11.34 2.89 -15.22
CA GLN A 114 -12.27 4.00 -15.07
C GLN A 114 -12.64 4.60 -16.43
N PRO A 115 -13.73 4.14 -17.07
CA PRO A 115 -14.11 4.60 -18.40
C PRO A 115 -14.50 6.09 -18.44
N SER A 116 -14.91 6.64 -17.29
CA SER A 116 -15.30 8.05 -17.15
C SER A 116 -14.16 8.96 -16.65
N GLY A 117 -12.93 8.44 -16.57
CA GLY A 117 -11.78 9.15 -16.01
C GLY A 117 -11.60 8.94 -14.52
N ALA A 118 -10.49 9.43 -13.97
CA ALA A 118 -10.15 9.33 -12.56
C ALA A 118 -11.19 10.07 -11.69
N PRO A 119 -11.69 9.48 -10.61
CA PRO A 119 -12.65 10.13 -9.71
C PRO A 119 -11.98 11.14 -8.75
N LEU A 120 -10.67 11.11 -8.62
CA LEU A 120 -9.89 11.94 -7.69
C LEU A 120 -8.59 12.39 -8.36
N ASP A 121 -8.20 13.65 -8.11
CA ASP A 121 -6.87 14.15 -8.45
C ASP A 121 -5.93 13.99 -7.25
N LEU A 122 -4.72 13.51 -7.50
CA LEU A 122 -3.66 13.47 -6.50
C LEU A 122 -2.68 14.60 -6.76
N THR A 123 -2.57 15.52 -5.78
CA THR A 123 -1.72 16.70 -5.89
C THR A 123 -0.81 16.84 -4.67
N ASP A 124 0.26 17.58 -4.83
CA ASP A 124 1.08 18.05 -3.71
C ASP A 124 0.42 19.25 -2.99
N ALA A 125 1.15 19.87 -2.06
CA ALA A 125 0.67 21.01 -1.28
C ALA A 125 0.44 22.28 -2.12
N ASP A 126 1.11 22.39 -3.26
CA ASP A 126 1.00 23.52 -4.19
C ASP A 126 -0.10 23.31 -5.26
N GLY A 127 -0.73 22.14 -5.26
CA GLY A 127 -1.79 21.75 -6.19
C GLY A 127 -1.27 21.12 -7.48
N GLU A 128 0.03 20.86 -7.59
CA GLU A 128 0.63 20.20 -8.75
C GLU A 128 0.41 18.69 -8.71
N SER A 129 0.13 18.10 -9.88
CA SER A 129 -0.13 16.67 -10.00
C SER A 129 1.08 15.83 -9.60
N VAL A 130 0.85 14.81 -8.77
CA VAL A 130 1.88 13.84 -8.37
C VAL A 130 1.54 12.45 -8.87
N HIS A 131 2.57 11.65 -9.13
CA HIS A 131 2.41 10.28 -9.60
C HIS A 131 3.48 9.36 -9.03
N ALA A 132 3.19 8.05 -9.03
CA ALA A 132 4.16 7.02 -8.71
C ALA A 132 4.92 6.62 -9.98
N ALA A 133 6.25 6.61 -9.91
CA ALA A 133 7.13 6.20 -11.00
C ALA A 133 8.30 5.37 -10.48
N VAL A 134 8.90 4.57 -11.36
CA VAL A 134 10.21 3.98 -11.12
C VAL A 134 11.24 4.96 -11.66
N VAL A 135 12.14 5.43 -10.79
CA VAL A 135 13.14 6.43 -11.18
C VAL A 135 14.56 5.89 -11.02
N GLY A 136 15.42 6.25 -11.94
CA GLY A 136 16.85 5.98 -11.89
C GLY A 136 17.58 6.89 -10.88
N PRO A 137 18.90 6.66 -10.67
CA PRO A 137 19.71 7.46 -9.74
C PRO A 137 19.80 8.95 -10.09
N ASP A 138 19.61 9.29 -11.34
CA ASP A 138 19.62 10.66 -11.88
C ASP A 138 18.23 11.34 -11.88
N GLY A 139 17.21 10.64 -11.36
CA GLY A 139 15.84 11.10 -11.35
C GLY A 139 15.05 10.85 -12.63
N THR A 140 15.65 10.21 -13.65
CA THR A 140 14.95 9.86 -14.90
C THR A 140 13.94 8.75 -14.65
N GLU A 141 12.73 8.89 -15.17
CA GLU A 141 11.71 7.83 -15.13
C GLU A 141 12.11 6.68 -16.05
N LEU A 142 11.96 5.46 -15.52
CA LEU A 142 12.33 4.21 -16.18
C LEU A 142 11.10 3.41 -16.57
N GLY A 143 11.07 2.96 -17.83
CA GLY A 143 10.08 2.01 -18.33
C GLY A 143 10.44 0.54 -18.01
N PRO A 144 9.56 -0.39 -18.36
CA PRO A 144 9.80 -1.82 -18.11
C PRO A 144 11.07 -2.35 -18.79
N ASP A 145 11.49 -1.76 -19.91
CA ASP A 145 12.66 -2.21 -20.68
C ASP A 145 13.97 -1.61 -20.15
N ASP A 146 13.90 -0.58 -19.31
CA ASP A 146 15.06 0.09 -18.71
C ASP A 146 15.47 -0.56 -17.38
N VAL A 147 14.68 -1.50 -16.85
CA VAL A 147 14.89 -2.12 -15.53
C VAL A 147 15.39 -3.55 -15.68
N ALA A 148 16.44 -3.90 -14.93
CA ALA A 148 16.95 -5.25 -14.84
C ALA A 148 16.87 -5.79 -13.40
N VAL A 149 16.68 -7.10 -13.25
CA VAL A 149 16.68 -7.82 -11.98
C VAL A 149 17.83 -8.82 -11.94
N ALA A 150 18.64 -8.75 -10.89
CA ALA A 150 19.75 -9.67 -10.66
C ALA A 150 19.74 -10.13 -9.20
N LEU A 151 20.42 -11.24 -8.90
CA LEU A 151 20.61 -11.66 -7.52
C LEU A 151 21.49 -10.65 -6.79
N HIS A 152 21.09 -10.32 -5.55
CA HIS A 152 21.92 -9.49 -4.68
C HIS A 152 23.23 -10.22 -4.37
N ARG A 153 24.35 -9.58 -4.69
CA ARG A 153 25.67 -10.09 -4.29
C ARG A 153 25.84 -9.84 -2.79
N LYS A 154 26.09 -10.92 -2.04
CA LYS A 154 26.48 -10.84 -0.62
C LYS A 154 27.86 -10.25 -0.49
#